data_06569350436e9b2b6b0d5481848f8c5c
#
_entry.id   06569350436e9b2b6b0d5481848f8c5c
#
_cell.length_a   1.000
_cell.length_b   1.000
_cell.length_c   1.000
_cell.angle_alpha   90.00
_cell.angle_beta   90.00
_cell.angle_gamma   90.00
#
_symmetry.space_group_name_H-M   'P 1'
#
loop_
_entity.id
_entity.type
_entity.pdbx_description
1 polymer ?
#
loop_
_entity_poly.entity_id
_entity_poly.type
_entity_poly.pdbx_seq_one_letter_code
_entity_poly.pdbx_strand_id
1 'polypeptide(L)'
;AIGLVIFIAVTPQGKTTFHTILFVAEVLELPVKAQSWFTDRPIRKEISYPIPLGEGIADVYRLPDSKPRAAVLLFLGANAAGRDDPGVVLLGNALSRAGIVTMFHWSPTMALENNIDTQEIENLVWAFSHLQSQPYVDPVRVGIGGFCVGASFALIAASDTRIASDVSFVNAFGPYYDAEDLLIQAASRTRYYRTSVEPWNPDRLTLSVLANEITKVLPDSEDRQLLNNVFVRGNQASEQDIAGLSRQGLLGYNLLRRVSSRDEARELFFELPKEFHD
;
A
#
# COMPACT_ATOMS: atom_id res chain seq x y z
N ALA A 1 9.19 41.60 -0.90
CA ALA A 1 9.48 40.73 -2.07
C ALA A 1 10.93 40.25 -2.08
N ILE A 2 11.96 41.13 -2.04
CA ILE A 2 13.40 40.78 -2.12
C ILE A 2 13.81 39.84 -0.98
N GLY A 3 13.41 40.11 0.27
CA GLY A 3 13.73 39.25 1.43
C GLY A 3 13.19 37.82 1.30
N LEU A 4 12.01 37.64 0.71
CA LEU A 4 11.44 36.31 0.47
C LEU A 4 12.23 35.53 -0.59
N VAL A 5 12.64 36.20 -1.66
CA VAL A 5 13.46 35.60 -2.72
C VAL A 5 14.82 35.17 -2.16
N ILE A 6 15.46 36.00 -1.36
CA ILE A 6 16.73 35.67 -0.68
C ILE A 6 16.53 34.48 0.27
N PHE A 7 15.49 34.47 1.08
CA PHE A 7 15.17 33.36 1.98
C PHE A 7 15.04 32.06 1.20
N ILE A 8 14.24 32.03 0.13
CA ILE A 8 14.02 30.83 -0.71
C ILE A 8 15.32 30.39 -1.39
N ALA A 9 16.13 31.32 -1.88
CA ALA A 9 17.32 30.98 -2.66
C ALA A 9 18.51 30.53 -1.80
N VAL A 10 18.65 31.07 -0.58
CA VAL A 10 19.88 30.95 0.22
C VAL A 10 19.73 29.98 1.39
N THR A 11 18.55 29.90 2.02
CA THR A 11 18.38 29.06 3.22
C THR A 11 17.92 27.64 2.87
N PRO A 12 18.37 26.59 3.61
CA PRO A 12 17.86 25.23 3.44
C PRO A 12 16.34 25.15 3.64
N GLN A 13 15.81 25.85 4.65
CA GLN A 13 14.39 25.91 4.95
C GLN A 13 13.59 26.56 3.81
N GLY A 14 14.10 27.65 3.25
CA GLY A 14 13.47 28.34 2.12
C GLY A 14 13.38 27.44 0.88
N LYS A 15 14.48 26.74 0.57
CA LYS A 15 14.51 25.77 -0.54
C LYS A 15 13.52 24.63 -0.32
N THR A 16 13.51 24.05 0.88
CA THR A 16 12.56 22.98 1.23
C THR A 16 11.13 23.45 1.09
N THR A 17 10.78 24.61 1.68
CA THR A 17 9.44 25.20 1.58
C THR A 17 9.02 25.41 0.13
N PHE A 18 9.92 25.95 -0.70
CA PHE A 18 9.64 26.16 -2.11
C PHE A 18 9.36 24.86 -2.86
N HIS A 19 10.22 23.86 -2.70
CA HIS A 19 10.01 22.54 -3.31
C HIS A 19 8.74 21.87 -2.81
N THR A 20 8.41 22.00 -1.51
CA THR A 20 7.16 21.45 -0.95
C THR A 20 5.93 22.12 -1.56
N ILE A 21 5.91 23.44 -1.68
CA ILE A 21 4.79 24.17 -2.31
C ILE A 21 4.60 23.71 -3.76
N LEU A 22 5.68 23.62 -4.53
CA LEU A 22 5.62 23.14 -5.91
C LEU A 22 5.15 21.69 -6.01
N PHE A 23 5.62 20.83 -5.12
CA PHE A 23 5.20 19.43 -5.04
C PHE A 23 3.69 19.32 -4.72
N VAL A 24 3.22 20.02 -3.71
CA VAL A 24 1.79 20.02 -3.34
C VAL A 24 0.93 20.55 -4.49
N ALA A 25 1.36 21.61 -5.16
CA ALA A 25 0.66 22.15 -6.31
C ALA A 25 0.55 21.14 -7.48
N GLU A 26 1.60 20.36 -7.71
CA GLU A 26 1.61 19.31 -8.75
C GLU A 26 0.69 18.14 -8.39
N VAL A 27 0.77 17.65 -7.14
CA VAL A 27 -0.04 16.50 -6.66
C VAL A 27 -1.51 16.84 -6.56
N LEU A 28 -1.86 18.10 -6.20
CA LEU A 28 -3.24 18.59 -6.18
C LEU A 28 -3.75 19.00 -7.58
N GLU A 29 -2.97 18.74 -8.61
CA GLU A 29 -3.30 19.08 -10.00
C GLU A 29 -3.75 20.53 -10.19
N LEU A 30 -3.13 21.47 -9.47
CA LEU A 30 -3.43 22.88 -9.66
C LEU A 30 -3.13 23.31 -11.09
N PRO A 31 -3.83 24.35 -11.63
CA PRO A 31 -3.70 24.76 -13.03
C PRO A 31 -2.27 25.15 -13.43
N VAL A 32 -1.43 25.48 -12.46
CA VAL A 32 -0.04 25.92 -12.67
C VAL A 32 0.91 24.78 -12.34
N LYS A 33 1.42 24.09 -13.37
CA LYS A 33 2.45 23.04 -13.24
C LYS A 33 3.84 23.63 -13.10
N ALA A 34 4.06 24.39 -12.02
CA ALA A 34 5.29 25.19 -11.85
C ALA A 34 6.55 24.36 -11.69
N GLN A 35 6.48 23.12 -11.20
CA GLN A 35 7.65 22.23 -11.14
C GLN A 35 8.32 22.01 -12.51
N SER A 36 7.50 21.91 -13.56
CA SER A 36 7.99 21.70 -14.92
C SER A 36 8.80 22.85 -15.50
N TRP A 37 8.72 24.05 -14.90
CA TRP A 37 9.52 25.21 -15.32
C TRP A 37 10.94 25.19 -14.81
N PHE A 38 11.20 24.44 -13.73
CA PHE A 38 12.49 24.44 -13.02
C PHE A 38 13.21 23.10 -13.08
N THR A 39 12.57 22.07 -13.65
CA THR A 39 13.15 20.71 -13.67
C THR A 39 12.95 20.05 -15.03
N ASP A 40 13.91 19.21 -15.41
CA ASP A 40 13.78 18.34 -16.57
C ASP A 40 12.60 17.37 -16.40
N ARG A 41 12.17 16.82 -17.53
CA ARG A 41 11.14 15.77 -17.51
C ARG A 41 11.70 14.52 -16.82
N PRO A 42 11.07 14.01 -15.77
CA PRO A 42 11.48 12.76 -15.14
C PRO A 42 11.44 11.59 -16.14
N ILE A 43 12.32 10.64 -15.93
CA ILE A 43 12.29 9.35 -16.60
C ILE A 43 11.66 8.32 -15.67
N ARG A 44 10.81 7.47 -16.23
CA ARG A 44 10.33 6.23 -15.61
C ARG A 44 11.05 5.06 -16.26
N LYS A 45 11.61 4.18 -15.45
CA LYS A 45 12.26 2.96 -15.93
C LYS A 45 11.79 1.78 -15.10
N GLU A 46 11.28 0.75 -15.78
CA GLU A 46 11.09 -0.55 -15.16
C GLU A 46 12.45 -1.20 -14.92
N ILE A 47 12.60 -1.79 -13.74
CA ILE A 47 13.78 -2.56 -13.35
C ILE A 47 13.37 -3.88 -12.73
N SER A 48 14.23 -4.90 -12.89
CA SER A 48 14.21 -6.12 -12.09
C SER A 48 15.41 -6.10 -11.15
N TYR A 49 15.26 -6.73 -9.99
CA TYR A 49 16.31 -6.88 -9.00
C TYR A 49 16.13 -8.18 -8.20
N PRO A 50 17.21 -8.75 -7.65
CA PRO A 50 17.13 -10.02 -6.94
C PRO A 50 16.32 -9.88 -5.65
N ILE A 51 15.45 -10.87 -5.41
CA ILE A 51 14.73 -11.10 -4.15
C ILE A 51 14.88 -12.58 -3.76
N PRO A 52 14.56 -13.00 -2.53
CA PRO A 52 14.82 -14.38 -2.08
C PRO A 52 14.18 -15.47 -2.95
N LEU A 53 13.02 -15.21 -3.52
CA LEU A 53 12.26 -16.19 -4.31
C LEU A 53 12.20 -15.83 -5.81
N GLY A 54 13.24 -15.19 -6.35
CA GLY A 54 13.31 -14.87 -7.77
C GLY A 54 13.70 -13.42 -8.07
N GLU A 55 12.90 -12.73 -8.87
CA GLU A 55 13.13 -11.33 -9.25
C GLU A 55 11.97 -10.44 -8.80
N GLY A 56 12.30 -9.36 -8.11
CA GLY A 56 11.39 -8.26 -7.82
C GLY A 56 11.30 -7.33 -9.02
N ILE A 57 10.14 -6.72 -9.21
CA ILE A 57 9.87 -5.75 -10.27
C ILE A 57 9.55 -4.40 -9.64
N ALA A 58 10.13 -3.34 -10.19
CA ALA A 58 9.83 -1.98 -9.74
C ALA A 58 9.85 -0.98 -10.89
N ASP A 59 9.16 0.16 -10.67
CA ASP A 59 9.31 1.35 -11.49
C ASP A 59 10.14 2.39 -10.74
N VAL A 60 11.22 2.84 -11.36
CA VAL A 60 12.07 3.92 -10.82
C VAL A 60 11.77 5.20 -11.57
N TYR A 61 11.41 6.23 -10.82
CA TYR A 61 11.24 7.59 -11.30
C TYR A 61 12.39 8.46 -10.81
N ARG A 62 13.06 9.18 -11.70
CA ARG A 62 14.16 10.10 -11.38
C ARG A 62 14.38 11.16 -12.45
N LEU A 63 15.09 12.20 -12.14
CA LEU A 63 15.59 13.12 -13.17
C LEU A 63 16.66 12.45 -14.05
N PRO A 64 16.83 12.90 -15.32
CA PRO A 64 17.70 12.24 -16.28
C PRO A 64 19.18 12.37 -15.98
N ASP A 65 19.56 13.26 -15.07
CA ASP A 65 20.96 13.44 -14.67
C ASP A 65 21.47 12.29 -13.75
N SER A 66 22.78 12.27 -13.49
CA SER A 66 23.44 11.25 -12.67
C SER A 66 23.76 11.70 -11.24
N LYS A 67 23.17 12.84 -10.78
CA LYS A 67 23.45 13.34 -9.43
C LYS A 67 22.84 12.47 -8.37
N PRO A 68 23.61 12.01 -7.36
CA PRO A 68 23.02 11.30 -6.22
C PRO A 68 22.00 12.17 -5.48
N ARG A 69 20.84 11.60 -5.21
CA ARG A 69 19.69 12.25 -4.54
C ARG A 69 19.15 11.42 -3.44
N ALA A 70 18.41 12.06 -2.54
CA ALA A 70 17.54 11.34 -1.62
C ALA A 70 16.60 10.41 -2.38
N ALA A 71 16.25 9.28 -1.78
CA ALA A 71 15.39 8.29 -2.42
C ALA A 71 14.29 7.81 -1.46
N VAL A 72 13.22 7.30 -2.05
CA VAL A 72 12.15 6.63 -1.31
C VAL A 72 11.71 5.37 -2.04
N LEU A 73 11.65 4.26 -1.30
CA LEU A 73 10.95 3.05 -1.71
C LEU A 73 9.49 3.18 -1.30
N LEU A 74 8.58 3.00 -2.24
CA LEU A 74 7.13 3.04 -1.98
C LEU A 74 6.48 1.70 -2.34
N PHE A 75 5.60 1.24 -1.46
CA PHE A 75 4.77 0.07 -1.68
C PHE A 75 3.29 0.41 -1.56
N LEU A 76 2.54 0.14 -2.61
CA LEU A 76 1.13 0.50 -2.69
C LEU A 76 0.20 -0.59 -2.11
N GLY A 77 0.75 -1.77 -1.80
CA GLY A 77 -0.04 -2.91 -1.33
C GLY A 77 -1.00 -3.42 -2.40
N ALA A 78 -2.22 -3.73 -2.02
CA ALA A 78 -3.28 -4.17 -2.92
C ALA A 78 -3.83 -2.98 -3.73
N ASN A 79 -3.19 -2.65 -4.84
CA ASN A 79 -3.62 -1.58 -5.74
C ASN A 79 -4.04 -2.15 -7.10
N ALA A 80 -5.33 -2.39 -7.27
CA ALA A 80 -5.91 -2.91 -8.51
C ALA A 80 -5.79 -1.96 -9.72
N ALA A 81 -5.51 -0.66 -9.50
CA ALA A 81 -5.32 0.30 -10.58
C ALA A 81 -4.00 0.07 -11.34
N GLY A 82 -3.04 -0.60 -10.69
CA GLY A 82 -1.80 -1.04 -11.33
C GLY A 82 -0.75 0.04 -11.50
N ARG A 83 0.29 -0.31 -12.24
CA ARG A 83 1.51 0.48 -12.44
C ARG A 83 1.30 1.76 -13.25
N ASP A 84 0.29 1.76 -14.12
CA ASP A 84 -0.01 2.87 -15.03
C ASP A 84 -1.15 3.76 -14.51
N ASP A 85 -1.55 3.56 -13.25
CA ASP A 85 -2.51 4.45 -12.61
C ASP A 85 -2.03 5.91 -12.70
N PRO A 86 -2.87 6.84 -13.19
CA PRO A 86 -2.47 8.23 -13.36
C PRO A 86 -1.98 8.90 -12.07
N GLY A 87 -2.54 8.53 -10.91
CA GLY A 87 -2.12 9.06 -9.61
C GLY A 87 -0.74 8.54 -9.21
N VAL A 88 -0.43 7.26 -9.47
CA VAL A 88 0.90 6.68 -9.22
C VAL A 88 1.95 7.34 -10.10
N VAL A 89 1.65 7.48 -11.40
CA VAL A 89 2.54 8.16 -12.36
C VAL A 89 2.75 9.63 -11.98
N LEU A 90 1.68 10.32 -11.58
CA LEU A 90 1.75 11.71 -11.11
C LEU A 90 2.64 11.83 -9.88
N LEU A 91 2.43 10.97 -8.87
CA LEU A 91 3.22 10.97 -7.63
C LEU A 91 4.70 10.73 -7.92
N GLY A 92 5.03 9.71 -8.73
CA GLY A 92 6.41 9.41 -9.12
C GLY A 92 7.10 10.58 -9.83
N ASN A 93 6.40 11.22 -10.76
CA ASN A 93 6.91 12.39 -11.46
C ASN A 93 7.09 13.60 -10.53
N ALA A 94 6.12 13.87 -9.66
CA ALA A 94 6.15 15.00 -8.74
C ALA A 94 7.28 14.87 -7.71
N LEU A 95 7.47 13.68 -7.13
CA LEU A 95 8.59 13.39 -6.22
C LEU A 95 9.94 13.54 -6.93
N SER A 96 10.06 13.02 -8.16
CA SER A 96 11.28 13.15 -8.95
C SER A 96 11.63 14.62 -9.24
N ARG A 97 10.63 15.44 -9.59
CA ARG A 97 10.82 16.90 -9.79
C ARG A 97 11.16 17.62 -8.49
N ALA A 98 10.71 17.11 -7.35
CA ALA A 98 11.12 17.59 -6.03
C ALA A 98 12.57 17.17 -5.66
N GLY A 99 13.23 16.37 -6.50
CA GLY A 99 14.59 15.92 -6.29
C GLY A 99 14.73 14.64 -5.49
N ILE A 100 13.67 13.81 -5.44
CA ILE A 100 13.65 12.53 -4.75
C ILE A 100 13.55 11.41 -5.79
N VAL A 101 14.52 10.50 -5.80
CA VAL A 101 14.39 9.25 -6.57
C VAL A 101 13.30 8.41 -5.94
N THR A 102 12.32 7.98 -6.73
CA THR A 102 11.20 7.20 -6.24
C THR A 102 11.18 5.84 -6.89
N MET A 103 11.17 4.78 -6.09
CA MET A 103 11.04 3.41 -6.56
C MET A 103 9.73 2.83 -6.03
N PHE A 104 8.84 2.45 -6.94
CA PHE A 104 7.62 1.69 -6.60
C PHE A 104 7.90 0.21 -6.77
N HIS A 105 7.93 -0.52 -5.66
CA HIS A 105 7.94 -1.99 -5.69
C HIS A 105 6.55 -2.52 -6.06
N TRP A 106 6.51 -3.53 -6.91
CA TRP A 106 5.28 -4.16 -7.38
C TRP A 106 5.19 -5.61 -6.92
N SER A 107 4.04 -5.93 -6.34
CA SER A 107 3.61 -7.29 -6.09
C SER A 107 2.50 -7.67 -7.06
N PRO A 108 2.74 -8.53 -8.04
CA PRO A 108 1.69 -9.00 -8.95
C PRO A 108 0.53 -9.66 -8.19
N THR A 109 0.82 -10.48 -7.20
CA THR A 109 -0.17 -11.17 -6.36
C THR A 109 -1.09 -10.18 -5.65
N MET A 110 -0.51 -9.16 -5.01
CA MET A 110 -1.32 -8.18 -4.29
C MET A 110 -2.05 -7.22 -5.21
N ALA A 111 -1.43 -6.80 -6.31
CA ALA A 111 -2.01 -5.82 -7.21
C ALA A 111 -3.09 -6.41 -8.14
N LEU A 112 -2.89 -7.64 -8.65
CA LEU A 112 -3.80 -8.24 -9.65
C LEU A 112 -4.84 -9.15 -9.02
N GLU A 113 -4.47 -9.86 -7.95
CA GLU A 113 -5.34 -10.87 -7.33
C GLU A 113 -6.01 -10.37 -6.04
N ASN A 114 -5.60 -9.19 -5.52
CA ASN A 114 -6.03 -8.65 -4.23
C ASN A 114 -5.80 -9.63 -3.07
N ASN A 115 -4.75 -10.43 -3.15
CA ASN A 115 -4.33 -11.35 -2.11
C ASN A 115 -3.23 -10.72 -1.25
N ILE A 116 -3.31 -10.87 0.05
CA ILE A 116 -2.21 -10.46 0.94
C ILE A 116 -1.09 -11.50 0.80
N ASP A 117 0.12 -11.00 0.56
CA ASP A 117 1.33 -11.80 0.47
C ASP A 117 2.36 -11.25 1.46
N THR A 118 2.52 -11.92 2.60
CA THR A 118 3.45 -11.49 3.65
C THR A 118 4.92 -11.61 3.24
N GLN A 119 5.23 -12.38 2.19
CA GLN A 119 6.58 -12.45 1.62
C GLN A 119 7.05 -11.08 1.10
N GLU A 120 6.11 -10.20 0.78
CA GLU A 120 6.44 -8.83 0.33
C GLU A 120 7.16 -8.00 1.39
N ILE A 121 7.04 -8.34 2.68
CA ILE A 121 7.82 -7.70 3.75
C ILE A 121 9.32 -7.98 3.53
N GLU A 122 9.68 -9.23 3.28
CA GLU A 122 11.05 -9.63 2.97
C GLU A 122 11.52 -9.01 1.64
N ASN A 123 10.67 -9.02 0.63
CA ASN A 123 10.97 -8.42 -0.68
C ASN A 123 11.25 -6.91 -0.56
N LEU A 124 10.56 -6.19 0.34
CA LEU A 124 10.80 -4.77 0.59
C LEU A 124 12.17 -4.49 1.22
N VAL A 125 12.68 -5.38 2.07
CA VAL A 125 14.04 -5.27 2.62
C VAL A 125 15.07 -5.35 1.50
N TRP A 126 14.91 -6.29 0.57
CA TRP A 126 15.77 -6.43 -0.60
C TRP A 126 15.63 -5.25 -1.57
N ALA A 127 14.42 -4.80 -1.80
CA ALA A 127 14.13 -3.62 -2.61
C ALA A 127 14.80 -2.35 -2.07
N PHE A 128 14.77 -2.16 -0.75
CA PHE A 128 15.43 -1.03 -0.08
C PHE A 128 16.94 -1.08 -0.29
N SER A 129 17.56 -2.23 -0.03
CA SER A 129 19.00 -2.42 -0.22
C SER A 129 19.42 -2.23 -1.68
N HIS A 130 18.59 -2.71 -2.62
CA HIS A 130 18.82 -2.48 -4.04
C HIS A 130 18.74 -0.99 -4.40
N LEU A 131 17.71 -0.28 -3.94
CA LEU A 131 17.57 1.16 -4.19
C LEU A 131 18.76 1.96 -3.61
N GLN A 132 19.15 1.65 -2.37
CA GLN A 132 20.26 2.30 -1.69
C GLN A 132 21.58 2.15 -2.43
N SER A 133 21.80 1.02 -3.09
CA SER A 133 23.04 0.71 -3.83
C SER A 133 23.16 1.44 -5.19
N GLN A 134 22.14 2.14 -5.62
CA GLN A 134 22.13 2.74 -6.96
C GLN A 134 23.03 3.99 -7.02
N PRO A 135 23.83 4.18 -8.11
CA PRO A 135 24.79 5.28 -8.22
C PRO A 135 24.15 6.68 -8.25
N TYR A 136 22.87 6.78 -8.53
CA TYR A 136 22.08 8.02 -8.54
C TYR A 136 21.32 8.25 -7.21
N VAL A 137 21.56 7.42 -6.20
CA VAL A 137 20.97 7.53 -4.86
C VAL A 137 22.05 7.95 -3.86
N ASP A 138 21.71 8.87 -2.98
CA ASP A 138 22.51 9.19 -1.79
C ASP A 138 22.17 8.17 -0.69
N PRO A 139 23.07 7.25 -0.37
CA PRO A 139 22.76 6.10 0.47
C PRO A 139 22.42 6.45 1.93
N VAL A 140 22.76 7.65 2.38
CA VAL A 140 22.41 8.11 3.74
C VAL A 140 21.10 8.89 3.78
N ARG A 141 20.38 8.99 2.66
CA ARG A 141 19.09 9.69 2.55
C ARG A 141 18.05 8.84 1.84
N VAL A 142 17.87 7.62 2.31
CA VAL A 142 16.87 6.68 1.75
C VAL A 142 15.78 6.44 2.77
N GLY A 143 14.53 6.62 2.35
CA GLY A 143 13.36 6.31 3.14
C GLY A 143 12.55 5.17 2.55
N ILE A 144 11.59 4.71 3.33
CA ILE A 144 10.60 3.71 2.90
C ILE A 144 9.20 4.19 3.26
N GLY A 145 8.22 3.82 2.47
CA GLY A 145 6.84 4.16 2.76
C GLY A 145 5.84 3.31 2.00
N GLY A 146 4.56 3.55 2.29
CA GLY A 146 3.50 2.82 1.63
C GLY A 146 2.12 3.37 1.94
N PHE A 147 1.12 2.72 1.33
CA PHE A 147 -0.29 3.07 1.45
C PHE A 147 -1.09 1.84 1.90
N CYS A 148 -2.08 2.03 2.78
CA CYS A 148 -2.94 0.95 3.27
C CYS A 148 -2.11 -0.23 3.83
N VAL A 149 -2.36 -1.46 3.41
CA VAL A 149 -1.56 -2.65 3.77
C VAL A 149 -0.08 -2.48 3.41
N GLY A 150 0.23 -1.83 2.31
CA GLY A 150 1.60 -1.52 1.93
C GLY A 150 2.32 -0.62 2.93
N ALA A 151 1.59 0.27 3.61
CA ALA A 151 2.15 1.10 4.69
C ALA A 151 2.49 0.26 5.92
N SER A 152 1.66 -0.71 6.28
CA SER A 152 1.93 -1.64 7.38
C SER A 152 3.15 -2.50 7.08
N PHE A 153 3.26 -3.02 5.86
CA PHE A 153 4.42 -3.80 5.41
C PHE A 153 5.70 -2.98 5.39
N ALA A 154 5.63 -1.72 4.93
CA ALA A 154 6.77 -0.81 4.95
C ALA A 154 7.26 -0.52 6.38
N LEU A 155 6.35 -0.40 7.36
CA LEU A 155 6.71 -0.23 8.78
C LEU A 155 7.44 -1.47 9.33
N ILE A 156 6.95 -2.67 9.01
CA ILE A 156 7.58 -3.92 9.44
C ILE A 156 8.95 -4.07 8.78
N ALA A 157 9.04 -3.89 7.46
CA ALA A 157 10.29 -3.96 6.73
C ALA A 157 11.33 -2.94 7.25
N ALA A 158 10.90 -1.72 7.57
CA ALA A 158 11.78 -0.69 8.14
C ALA A 158 12.36 -1.05 9.51
N SER A 159 11.73 -1.99 10.24
CA SER A 159 12.23 -2.48 11.53
C SER A 159 13.21 -3.64 11.39
N ASP A 160 13.41 -4.19 10.20
CA ASP A 160 14.35 -5.28 9.97
C ASP A 160 15.79 -4.82 10.23
N THR A 161 16.53 -5.58 11.01
CA THR A 161 17.89 -5.24 11.46
C THR A 161 18.89 -5.04 10.32
N ARG A 162 18.62 -5.61 9.15
CA ARG A 162 19.47 -5.48 7.95
C ARG A 162 19.44 -4.08 7.35
N ILE A 163 18.34 -3.34 7.54
CA ILE A 163 18.15 -2.00 6.94
C ILE A 163 17.78 -0.91 7.94
N ALA A 164 17.34 -1.26 9.14
CA ALA A 164 16.78 -0.31 10.12
C ALA A 164 17.68 0.90 10.40
N SER A 165 19.01 0.70 10.46
CA SER A 165 19.98 1.79 10.68
C SER A 165 20.14 2.73 9.49
N ASP A 166 19.77 2.28 8.30
CA ASP A 166 19.94 2.99 7.04
C ASP A 166 18.65 3.72 6.60
N VAL A 167 17.51 3.36 7.21
CA VAL A 167 16.22 4.01 6.93
C VAL A 167 16.20 5.41 7.55
N SER A 168 16.27 6.43 6.70
CA SER A 168 16.27 7.84 7.14
C SER A 168 14.91 8.33 7.59
N PHE A 169 13.83 7.80 7.01
CA PHE A 169 12.45 8.13 7.39
C PHE A 169 11.49 7.02 6.93
N VAL A 170 10.36 6.94 7.61
CA VAL A 170 9.24 6.09 7.19
C VAL A 170 8.01 6.98 6.94
N ASN A 171 7.33 6.76 5.83
CA ASN A 171 6.09 7.43 5.49
C ASN A 171 4.96 6.40 5.31
N ALA A 172 4.06 6.32 6.29
CA ALA A 172 2.98 5.34 6.31
C ALA A 172 1.61 6.03 6.21
N PHE A 173 0.93 5.84 5.07
CA PHE A 173 -0.41 6.38 4.84
C PHE A 173 -1.49 5.33 5.08
N GLY A 174 -2.29 5.53 6.15
CA GLY A 174 -3.40 4.67 6.50
C GLY A 174 -3.00 3.23 6.83
N PRO A 175 -1.90 2.98 7.57
CA PRO A 175 -1.56 1.64 8.03
C PRO A 175 -2.62 1.14 9.00
N TYR A 176 -2.81 -0.15 9.06
CA TYR A 176 -3.50 -0.78 10.19
C TYR A 176 -2.47 -1.24 11.22
N TYR A 177 -2.86 -1.17 12.48
CA TYR A 177 -2.03 -1.64 13.59
C TYR A 177 -2.24 -3.14 13.83
N ASP A 178 -3.47 -3.60 13.65
CA ASP A 178 -3.92 -4.94 13.95
C ASP A 178 -4.85 -5.42 12.81
N ALA A 179 -4.45 -6.48 12.13
CA ALA A 179 -5.21 -7.03 11.02
C ALA A 179 -6.52 -7.68 11.47
N GLU A 180 -6.51 -8.36 12.63
CA GLU A 180 -7.72 -8.95 13.23
C GLU A 180 -8.76 -7.87 13.50
N ASP A 181 -8.36 -6.78 14.20
CA ASP A 181 -9.29 -5.68 14.50
C ASP A 181 -9.81 -5.01 13.22
N LEU A 182 -8.98 -4.86 12.19
CA LEU A 182 -9.42 -4.34 10.89
C LEU A 182 -10.51 -5.24 10.25
N LEU A 183 -10.32 -6.56 10.29
CA LEU A 183 -11.27 -7.53 9.73
C LEU A 183 -12.58 -7.53 10.50
N ILE A 184 -12.52 -7.48 11.84
CA ILE A 184 -13.69 -7.38 12.71
C ILE A 184 -14.46 -6.08 12.45
N GLN A 185 -13.76 -4.97 12.28
CA GLN A 185 -14.39 -3.69 11.93
C GLN A 185 -15.04 -3.73 10.54
N ALA A 186 -14.38 -4.36 9.57
CA ALA A 186 -14.94 -4.54 8.24
C ALA A 186 -16.19 -5.43 8.25
N ALA A 187 -16.18 -6.54 8.98
CA ALA A 187 -17.33 -7.44 9.11
C ALA A 187 -18.51 -6.76 9.80
N SER A 188 -18.28 -6.04 10.91
CA SER A 188 -19.32 -5.33 11.65
C SER A 188 -19.76 -4.01 11.00
N ARG A 189 -19.07 -3.56 9.93
CA ARG A 189 -19.31 -2.26 9.28
C ARG A 189 -19.23 -1.08 10.26
N THR A 190 -18.31 -1.18 11.23
CA THR A 190 -18.12 -0.15 12.27
C THR A 190 -16.64 0.08 12.52
N ARG A 191 -16.27 1.33 12.75
CA ARG A 191 -14.94 1.69 13.27
C ARG A 191 -15.04 1.96 14.76
N TYR A 192 -14.10 1.38 15.50
CA TYR A 192 -14.02 1.52 16.96
C TYR A 192 -12.84 2.41 17.30
N TYR A 193 -13.16 3.57 17.87
CA TYR A 193 -12.18 4.47 18.43
C TYR A 193 -12.22 4.36 19.97
N ARG A 194 -11.21 4.89 20.60
CA ARG A 194 -11.11 4.82 22.06
C ARG A 194 -12.35 5.39 22.79
N THR A 195 -13.01 6.37 22.20
CA THR A 195 -14.12 7.11 22.80
C THR A 195 -15.40 7.10 21.97
N SER A 196 -15.39 6.53 20.78
CA SER A 196 -16.55 6.52 19.88
C SER A 196 -16.59 5.26 19.04
N VAL A 197 -17.79 4.95 18.57
CA VAL A 197 -18.06 3.93 17.55
C VAL A 197 -18.76 4.62 16.40
N GLU A 198 -18.21 4.45 15.19
CA GLU A 198 -18.71 5.12 14.00
C GLU A 198 -19.11 4.10 12.93
N PRO A 199 -20.20 4.32 12.20
CA PRO A 199 -20.52 3.51 11.03
C PRO A 199 -19.38 3.58 10.01
N TRP A 200 -19.01 2.43 9.43
CA TRP A 200 -18.04 2.33 8.37
C TRP A 200 -18.61 1.54 7.20
N ASN A 201 -18.48 2.05 6.01
CA ASN A 201 -18.76 1.32 4.80
C ASN A 201 -17.44 1.01 4.08
N PRO A 202 -16.84 -0.17 4.29
CA PRO A 202 -15.61 -0.56 3.60
C PRO A 202 -15.81 -0.48 2.09
N ASP A 203 -14.80 0.00 1.39
CA ASP A 203 -14.82 0.00 -0.06
C ASP A 203 -14.75 -1.43 -0.64
N ARG A 204 -15.00 -1.53 -1.95
CA ARG A 204 -15.03 -2.81 -2.63
C ARG A 204 -13.67 -3.53 -2.58
N LEU A 205 -12.56 -2.81 -2.63
CA LEU A 205 -11.23 -3.39 -2.56
C LEU A 205 -11.00 -4.05 -1.20
N THR A 206 -11.29 -3.33 -0.11
CA THR A 206 -11.19 -3.85 1.27
C THR A 206 -11.99 -5.15 1.43
N LEU A 207 -13.24 -5.18 0.92
CA LEU A 207 -14.08 -6.38 0.99
C LEU A 207 -13.57 -7.53 0.11
N SER A 208 -13.01 -7.22 -1.05
CA SER A 208 -12.43 -8.24 -1.94
C SER A 208 -11.18 -8.87 -1.32
N VAL A 209 -10.30 -8.07 -0.72
CA VAL A 209 -9.13 -8.57 0.01
C VAL A 209 -9.56 -9.47 1.16
N LEU A 210 -10.51 -9.03 1.99
CA LEU A 210 -11.04 -9.83 3.08
C LEU A 210 -11.65 -11.15 2.59
N ALA A 211 -12.42 -11.10 1.50
CA ALA A 211 -13.02 -12.29 0.91
C ALA A 211 -11.94 -13.27 0.41
N ASN A 212 -10.90 -12.79 -0.23
CA ASN A 212 -9.80 -13.63 -0.69
C ASN A 212 -9.07 -14.29 0.50
N GLU A 213 -8.77 -13.52 1.56
CA GLU A 213 -8.10 -14.08 2.74
C GLU A 213 -8.95 -15.15 3.44
N ILE A 214 -10.26 -14.92 3.62
CA ILE A 214 -11.14 -15.92 4.19
C ILE A 214 -11.25 -17.16 3.28
N THR A 215 -11.39 -16.98 1.97
CA THR A 215 -11.53 -18.10 1.04
C THR A 215 -10.28 -18.97 0.93
N LYS A 216 -9.08 -18.41 1.11
CA LYS A 216 -7.83 -19.20 1.10
C LYS A 216 -7.82 -20.32 2.12
N VAL A 217 -8.38 -20.09 3.29
CA VAL A 217 -8.32 -21.02 4.43
C VAL A 217 -9.52 -21.96 4.52
N LEU A 218 -10.55 -21.74 3.72
CA LEU A 218 -11.71 -22.66 3.70
C LEU A 218 -11.31 -24.01 3.09
N PRO A 219 -11.59 -25.14 3.76
CA PRO A 219 -11.21 -26.45 3.25
C PRO A 219 -12.03 -26.87 2.03
N ASP A 220 -13.30 -26.48 1.97
CA ASP A 220 -14.21 -26.88 0.90
C ASP A 220 -14.04 -26.01 -0.35
N SER A 221 -13.92 -26.63 -1.52
CA SER A 221 -13.74 -25.94 -2.79
C SER A 221 -15.00 -25.26 -3.32
N GLU A 222 -16.17 -25.81 -3.02
CA GLU A 222 -17.46 -25.24 -3.45
C GLU A 222 -17.76 -23.98 -2.64
N ASP A 223 -17.48 -24.00 -1.32
CA ASP A 223 -17.54 -22.83 -0.46
C ASP A 223 -16.64 -21.71 -0.99
N ARG A 224 -15.37 -22.02 -1.25
CA ARG A 224 -14.42 -21.03 -1.82
C ARG A 224 -14.94 -20.42 -3.12
N GLN A 225 -15.49 -21.26 -4.00
CA GLN A 225 -16.01 -20.81 -5.28
C GLN A 225 -17.24 -19.92 -5.12
N LEU A 226 -18.16 -20.27 -4.23
CA LEU A 226 -19.36 -19.49 -3.95
C LEU A 226 -19.00 -18.13 -3.35
N LEU A 227 -18.16 -18.10 -2.31
CA LEU A 227 -17.77 -16.86 -1.65
C LEU A 227 -17.02 -15.91 -2.61
N ASN A 228 -16.12 -16.44 -3.42
CA ASN A 228 -15.44 -15.67 -4.46
C ASN A 228 -16.44 -15.08 -5.47
N ASN A 229 -17.39 -15.88 -5.94
CA ASN A 229 -18.40 -15.42 -6.89
C ASN A 229 -19.22 -14.26 -6.32
N VAL A 230 -19.60 -14.36 -5.04
CA VAL A 230 -20.47 -13.36 -4.39
C VAL A 230 -19.67 -12.10 -4.04
N PHE A 231 -18.57 -12.24 -3.29
CA PHE A 231 -17.92 -11.10 -2.64
C PHE A 231 -16.78 -10.48 -3.45
N VAL A 232 -16.14 -11.24 -4.34
CA VAL A 232 -15.08 -10.71 -5.22
C VAL A 232 -15.66 -10.30 -6.58
N ARG A 233 -16.48 -11.17 -7.20
CA ARG A 233 -17.05 -10.91 -8.53
C ARG A 233 -18.36 -10.12 -8.49
N GLY A 234 -19.03 -10.05 -7.32
CA GLY A 234 -20.24 -9.28 -7.13
C GLY A 234 -21.52 -9.96 -7.64
N ASN A 235 -21.51 -11.28 -7.79
CA ASN A 235 -22.69 -12.06 -8.15
C ASN A 235 -23.65 -12.22 -6.95
N GLN A 236 -24.88 -12.58 -7.23
CA GLN A 236 -25.85 -12.90 -6.18
C GLN A 236 -25.86 -14.41 -5.92
N ALA A 237 -25.94 -14.81 -4.65
CA ALA A 237 -26.17 -16.20 -4.27
C ALA A 237 -27.68 -16.44 -4.07
N SER A 238 -28.17 -17.59 -4.50
CA SER A 238 -29.52 -18.05 -4.17
C SER A 238 -29.57 -18.56 -2.73
N GLU A 239 -30.79 -18.67 -2.16
CA GLU A 239 -30.97 -19.29 -0.84
C GLU A 239 -30.49 -20.76 -0.82
N GLN A 240 -30.61 -21.47 -1.93
CA GLN A 240 -30.10 -22.83 -2.08
C GLN A 240 -28.58 -22.90 -2.03
N ASP A 241 -27.90 -21.96 -2.70
CA ASP A 241 -26.43 -21.87 -2.66
C ASP A 241 -25.95 -21.65 -1.23
N ILE A 242 -26.61 -20.74 -0.50
CA ILE A 242 -26.24 -20.42 0.89
C ILE A 242 -26.54 -21.63 1.81
N ALA A 243 -27.66 -22.31 1.62
CA ALA A 243 -28.01 -23.49 2.40
C ALA A 243 -27.09 -24.70 2.14
N GLY A 244 -26.41 -24.71 0.98
CA GLY A 244 -25.42 -25.73 0.61
C GLY A 244 -24.04 -25.53 1.22
N LEU A 245 -23.75 -24.35 1.80
CA LEU A 245 -22.45 -24.08 2.41
C LEU A 245 -22.15 -25.02 3.57
N SER A 246 -20.89 -25.43 3.68
CA SER A 246 -20.41 -26.09 4.88
C SER A 246 -20.49 -25.15 6.11
N ARG A 247 -20.27 -25.69 7.31
CA ARG A 247 -20.18 -24.84 8.51
C ARG A 247 -19.15 -23.73 8.37
N GLN A 248 -17.97 -24.04 7.84
CA GLN A 248 -16.89 -23.04 7.65
C GLN A 248 -17.22 -22.04 6.54
N GLY A 249 -17.80 -22.50 5.45
CA GLY A 249 -18.30 -21.63 4.38
C GLY A 249 -19.36 -20.65 4.87
N LEU A 250 -20.29 -21.11 5.72
CA LEU A 250 -21.33 -20.26 6.30
C LEU A 250 -20.77 -19.22 7.27
N LEU A 251 -19.74 -19.57 8.06
CA LEU A 251 -19.00 -18.61 8.90
C LEU A 251 -18.38 -17.51 8.05
N GLY A 252 -17.63 -17.89 7.03
CA GLY A 252 -17.03 -16.93 6.09
C GLY A 252 -18.07 -16.06 5.38
N TYR A 253 -19.17 -16.65 4.91
CA TYR A 253 -20.26 -15.93 4.29
C TYR A 253 -20.87 -14.87 5.22
N ASN A 254 -21.13 -15.20 6.48
CA ASN A 254 -21.73 -14.30 7.45
C ASN A 254 -20.78 -13.13 7.77
N LEU A 255 -19.48 -13.40 7.98
CA LEU A 255 -18.47 -12.35 8.18
C LEU A 255 -18.41 -11.36 7.00
N LEU A 256 -18.45 -11.88 5.78
CA LEU A 256 -18.35 -11.06 4.56
C LEU A 256 -19.62 -10.27 4.28
N ARG A 257 -20.79 -10.87 4.52
CA ARG A 257 -22.07 -10.22 4.30
C ARG A 257 -22.26 -9.01 5.21
N ARG A 258 -22.15 -9.16 6.46
CA ARG A 258 -22.21 -8.20 7.57
C ARG A 258 -22.74 -8.90 8.81
N VAL A 259 -22.12 -8.62 9.92
CA VAL A 259 -22.61 -9.03 11.24
C VAL A 259 -23.23 -7.87 11.99
N SER A 260 -24.03 -8.16 13.01
CA SER A 260 -24.80 -7.14 13.73
C SER A 260 -23.96 -6.37 14.76
N SER A 261 -22.87 -6.96 15.26
CA SER A 261 -22.03 -6.37 16.30
C SER A 261 -20.57 -6.76 16.16
N ARG A 262 -19.70 -6.04 16.90
CA ARG A 262 -18.28 -6.38 17.03
C ARG A 262 -18.07 -7.73 17.70
N ASP A 263 -18.84 -8.02 18.73
CA ASP A 263 -18.69 -9.25 19.51
C ASP A 263 -19.04 -10.45 18.64
N GLU A 264 -20.13 -10.37 17.88
CA GLU A 264 -20.50 -11.40 16.90
C GLU A 264 -19.42 -11.56 15.82
N ALA A 265 -18.89 -10.46 15.28
CA ALA A 265 -17.77 -10.53 14.32
C ALA A 265 -16.57 -11.26 14.89
N ARG A 266 -16.25 -10.98 16.16
CA ARG A 266 -15.13 -11.58 16.86
C ARG A 266 -15.33 -13.07 17.13
N GLU A 267 -16.51 -13.45 17.57
CA GLU A 267 -16.86 -14.86 17.77
C GLU A 267 -16.73 -15.66 16.47
N LEU A 268 -17.34 -15.19 15.39
CA LEU A 268 -17.25 -15.85 14.08
C LEU A 268 -15.80 -15.87 13.53
N PHE A 269 -15.04 -14.81 13.76
CA PHE A 269 -13.63 -14.74 13.37
C PHE A 269 -12.82 -15.86 14.04
N PHE A 270 -12.95 -16.06 15.34
CA PHE A 270 -12.20 -17.09 16.07
C PHE A 270 -12.68 -18.52 15.80
N GLU A 271 -13.84 -18.68 15.17
CA GLU A 271 -14.31 -20.00 14.69
C GLU A 271 -13.78 -20.35 13.28
N LEU A 272 -13.12 -19.41 12.56
CA LEU A 272 -12.45 -19.72 11.29
C LEU A 272 -11.33 -20.74 11.47
N PRO A 273 -10.90 -21.43 10.39
CA PRO A 273 -9.78 -22.35 10.46
C PRO A 273 -8.53 -21.70 11.09
N LYS A 274 -7.75 -22.51 11.81
CA LYS A 274 -6.56 -22.00 12.53
C LYS A 274 -5.56 -21.30 11.61
N GLU A 275 -5.45 -21.77 10.40
CA GLU A 275 -4.58 -21.23 9.34
C GLU A 275 -4.90 -19.77 8.98
N PHE A 276 -6.05 -19.27 9.43
CA PHE A 276 -6.41 -17.86 9.27
C PHE A 276 -5.78 -16.96 10.33
N HIS A 277 -5.38 -17.52 11.46
CA HIS A 277 -4.83 -16.80 12.62
C HIS A 277 -3.30 -16.85 12.68
N ASP A 278 -2.68 -17.75 11.90
CA ASP A 278 -1.23 -17.92 11.79
C ASP A 278 -0.65 -16.96 10.72
#